data_786e165a744c5e548559ad54dff8ecd1
#
_entry.id   786e165a744c5e548559ad54dff8ecd1
#
_cell.length_a   1.000
_cell.length_b   1.000
_cell.length_c   1.000
_cell.angle_alpha   90.00
_cell.angle_beta   90.00
_cell.angle_gamma   90.00
#
_symmetry.space_group_name_H-M   'P 1'
#
loop_
_entity.id
_entity.type
_entity.pdbx_description
1 polymer ?
#
loop_
_entity_poly.entity_id
_entity_poly.type
_entity_poly.pdbx_seq_one_letter_code
_entity_poly.pdbx_strand_id
1 'polypeptide(L)'
;MTERNAESMGTFGSTWEHGGYSGKGNVAPLLGSLSGRGAIVCGNGVGVFDELKDAIERINDPDPVIFGCNDVGMYLPKMDHWVSLHPDNLAVWRSVRWLGPKSKEDLKLHSVDPRGFVDYTWEGLTPSFALSGYFAMQIAYLMGAEQIILCGCPGSAVNRFFESEPRKTFSYGGGTTDADDGVREQLEREMDRLPEFKAKVRSMWGWTQGFFGPLKRGVNHG
;
A
#
# COMPACT_ATOMS: atom_id res chain seq x y z
N MET A 1 8.92 35.15 11.43
CA MET A 1 8.04 33.99 11.27
C MET A 1 7.50 34.08 9.87
N THR A 2 8.04 33.27 8.97
CA THR A 2 7.90 33.42 7.53
C THR A 2 6.85 32.43 7.02
N GLU A 3 5.79 32.98 6.45
CA GLU A 3 4.68 32.31 5.74
C GLU A 3 5.17 31.61 4.44
N ARG A 4 5.95 30.55 4.53
CA ARG A 4 6.50 29.90 3.33
C ARG A 4 6.29 28.40 3.26
N ASN A 5 5.26 27.84 3.88
CA ASN A 5 5.03 26.38 3.80
C ASN A 5 3.59 25.93 3.45
N ALA A 6 2.73 26.84 3.00
CA ALA A 6 1.34 26.47 2.64
C ALA A 6 1.10 26.20 1.15
N GLU A 7 2.05 26.51 0.26
CA GLU A 7 1.82 26.47 -1.19
C GLU A 7 2.35 25.23 -1.94
N SER A 8 2.95 24.25 -1.28
CA SER A 8 3.47 23.03 -1.93
C SER A 8 2.64 21.77 -1.69
N MET A 9 1.48 21.87 -1.04
CA MET A 9 0.51 20.79 -1.04
C MET A 9 -0.24 20.83 -2.37
N GLY A 10 0.38 20.27 -3.40
CA GLY A 10 -0.28 20.02 -4.68
C GLY A 10 -1.60 19.32 -4.41
N THR A 11 -2.68 19.95 -4.81
CA THR A 11 -4.04 19.46 -4.68
C THR A 11 -4.13 18.11 -5.37
N PHE A 12 -4.30 17.05 -4.61
CA PHE A 12 -4.59 15.67 -5.07
C PHE A 12 -5.85 15.63 -5.97
N GLY A 13 -6.64 16.70 -5.97
CA GLY A 13 -7.92 16.83 -6.66
C GLY A 13 -7.85 16.76 -8.18
N SER A 14 -6.79 17.24 -8.83
CA SER A 14 -6.85 17.47 -10.27
C SER A 14 -6.51 16.25 -11.15
N THR A 15 -5.86 15.23 -10.60
CA THR A 15 -5.48 14.02 -11.37
C THR A 15 -6.48 12.86 -11.23
N TRP A 16 -7.33 12.89 -10.20
CA TRP A 16 -8.31 11.84 -9.91
C TRP A 16 -9.72 12.15 -10.41
N GLU A 17 -10.07 13.44 -10.60
CA GLU A 17 -11.45 13.88 -10.88
C GLU A 17 -12.06 13.34 -12.18
N HIS A 18 -11.27 12.70 -13.04
CA HIS A 18 -11.75 12.19 -14.34
C HIS A 18 -11.32 10.74 -14.64
N GLY A 19 -10.99 9.94 -13.64
CA GLY A 19 -10.57 8.55 -13.87
C GLY A 19 -9.25 8.41 -14.64
N GLY A 20 -8.47 9.47 -14.74
CA GLY A 20 -7.28 9.51 -15.56
C GLY A 20 -6.03 9.97 -14.81
N TYR A 21 -5.35 9.05 -14.10
CA TYR A 21 -3.91 9.20 -13.91
C TYR A 21 -3.29 9.23 -15.31
N SER A 22 -2.69 10.35 -15.71
CA SER A 22 -2.17 10.55 -17.08
C SER A 22 -0.92 9.71 -17.39
N GLY A 23 -0.53 8.80 -16.49
CA GLY A 23 0.59 7.88 -16.71
C GLY A 23 1.93 8.57 -16.90
N LYS A 24 2.21 9.63 -16.14
CA LYS A 24 3.57 10.18 -16.10
C LYS A 24 4.52 9.12 -15.57
N GLY A 25 5.66 8.98 -16.17
CA GLY A 25 6.61 7.91 -15.93
C GLY A 25 6.37 6.70 -16.86
N ASN A 26 6.90 5.55 -16.49
CA ASN A 26 6.88 4.32 -17.27
C ASN A 26 5.75 3.35 -16.89
N VAL A 27 4.66 3.84 -16.26
CA VAL A 27 3.60 3.02 -15.65
C VAL A 27 2.43 2.70 -16.59
N ALA A 28 2.37 3.33 -17.77
CA ALA A 28 1.27 3.13 -18.72
C ALA A 28 0.91 1.65 -19.00
N PRO A 29 1.87 0.72 -19.13
CA PRO A 29 1.56 -0.70 -19.34
C PRO A 29 0.87 -1.39 -18.16
N LEU A 30 0.94 -0.78 -16.95
CA LEU A 30 0.35 -1.34 -15.75
C LEU A 30 -1.10 -0.90 -15.54
N LEU A 31 -1.51 0.23 -16.13
CA LEU A 31 -2.86 0.75 -15.95
C LEU A 31 -3.89 -0.26 -16.46
N GLY A 32 -4.82 -0.64 -15.60
CA GLY A 32 -5.85 -1.65 -15.91
C GLY A 32 -5.36 -3.10 -16.00
N SER A 33 -4.08 -3.38 -15.79
CA SER A 33 -3.51 -4.73 -15.92
C SER A 33 -4.05 -5.77 -14.90
N LEU A 34 -4.72 -5.31 -13.85
CA LEU A 34 -5.37 -6.16 -12.84
C LEU A 34 -6.90 -6.20 -12.97
N SER A 35 -7.46 -5.81 -14.11
CA SER A 35 -8.91 -5.93 -14.33
C SER A 35 -9.38 -7.37 -14.14
N GLY A 36 -10.42 -7.56 -13.31
CA GLY A 36 -10.94 -8.89 -12.96
C GLY A 36 -10.14 -9.62 -11.87
N ARG A 37 -9.12 -8.98 -11.28
CA ARG A 37 -8.23 -9.58 -10.29
C ARG A 37 -8.37 -8.95 -8.91
N GLY A 38 -8.07 -9.74 -7.88
CA GLY A 38 -7.89 -9.28 -6.52
C GLY A 38 -6.45 -8.89 -6.23
N ALA A 39 -6.26 -7.90 -5.37
CA ALA A 39 -4.95 -7.48 -4.87
C ALA A 39 -4.89 -7.56 -3.34
N ILE A 40 -3.78 -8.02 -2.80
CA ILE A 40 -3.51 -8.03 -1.36
C ILE A 40 -2.30 -7.13 -1.09
N VAL A 41 -2.49 -6.13 -0.26
CA VAL A 41 -1.44 -5.17 0.14
C VAL A 41 -0.97 -5.51 1.54
N CYS A 42 0.28 -5.90 1.67
CA CYS A 42 0.92 -6.29 2.93
C CYS A 42 1.79 -5.15 3.46
N GLY A 43 1.41 -4.58 4.60
CA GLY A 43 2.22 -3.64 5.38
C GLY A 43 3.04 -4.35 6.46
N ASN A 44 3.63 -3.56 7.36
CA ASN A 44 4.56 -4.07 8.38
C ASN A 44 3.90 -4.38 9.75
N GLY A 45 2.59 -4.29 9.88
CA GLY A 45 1.89 -4.51 11.15
C GLY A 45 2.02 -5.94 11.66
N VAL A 46 1.95 -6.08 12.99
CA VAL A 46 1.92 -7.39 13.65
C VAL A 46 0.75 -8.23 13.10
N GLY A 47 0.95 -9.52 12.91
CA GLY A 47 -0.08 -10.41 12.37
C GLY A 47 -0.17 -10.48 10.84
N VAL A 48 0.63 -9.70 10.10
CA VAL A 48 0.56 -9.60 8.63
C VAL A 48 0.58 -10.96 7.91
N PHE A 49 1.33 -11.95 8.41
CA PHE A 49 1.43 -13.27 7.76
C PHE A 49 0.18 -14.13 7.97
N ASP A 50 -0.43 -14.07 9.15
CA ASP A 50 -1.69 -14.77 9.44
C ASP A 50 -2.84 -14.09 8.67
N GLU A 51 -2.85 -12.77 8.63
CA GLU A 51 -3.81 -11.99 7.84
C GLU A 51 -3.68 -12.28 6.34
N LEU A 52 -2.46 -12.36 5.81
CA LEU A 52 -2.21 -12.71 4.40
C LEU A 52 -2.76 -14.11 4.08
N LYS A 53 -2.51 -15.08 4.96
CA LYS A 53 -3.04 -16.44 4.79
C LYS A 53 -4.57 -16.44 4.75
N ASP A 54 -5.20 -15.80 5.74
CA ASP A 54 -6.67 -15.70 5.81
C ASP A 54 -7.24 -14.90 4.62
N ALA A 55 -6.54 -13.86 4.16
CA ALA A 55 -6.95 -13.08 2.99
C ALA A 55 -6.94 -13.90 1.71
N ILE A 56 -5.88 -14.69 1.47
CA ILE A 56 -5.78 -15.59 0.30
C ILE A 56 -6.92 -16.62 0.30
N GLU A 57 -7.29 -17.17 1.45
CA GLU A 57 -8.37 -18.14 1.57
C GLU A 57 -9.77 -17.54 1.33
N ARG A 58 -9.93 -16.23 1.53
CA ARG A 58 -11.24 -15.56 1.54
C ARG A 58 -11.49 -14.64 0.36
N ILE A 59 -10.44 -14.18 -0.32
CA ILE A 59 -10.57 -13.36 -1.52
C ILE A 59 -11.17 -14.19 -2.66
N ASN A 60 -12.07 -13.58 -3.43
CA ASN A 60 -12.68 -14.26 -4.57
C ASN A 60 -11.79 -14.20 -5.81
N ASP A 61 -10.52 -14.59 -5.66
CA ASP A 61 -9.55 -14.71 -6.74
C ASP A 61 -8.61 -15.90 -6.42
N PRO A 62 -8.50 -16.90 -7.28
CA PRO A 62 -7.67 -18.08 -7.01
C PRO A 62 -6.16 -17.79 -7.03
N ASP A 63 -5.74 -16.68 -7.63
CA ASP A 63 -4.34 -16.25 -7.72
C ASP A 63 -4.23 -14.73 -7.55
N PRO A 64 -4.52 -14.20 -6.34
CA PRO A 64 -4.49 -12.76 -6.10
C PRO A 64 -3.07 -12.20 -6.24
N VAL A 65 -2.98 -10.96 -6.69
CA VAL A 65 -1.70 -10.26 -6.84
C VAL A 65 -1.26 -9.69 -5.48
N ILE A 66 -0.03 -9.98 -5.08
CA ILE A 66 0.49 -9.62 -3.76
C ILE A 66 1.45 -8.44 -3.89
N PHE A 67 1.14 -7.36 -3.16
CA PHE A 67 1.97 -6.17 -2.98
C PHE A 67 2.63 -6.21 -1.61
N GLY A 68 3.95 -6.16 -1.54
CA GLY A 68 4.68 -5.98 -0.30
C GLY A 68 5.13 -4.53 -0.13
N CYS A 69 4.96 -3.95 1.06
CA CYS A 69 5.34 -2.58 1.36
C CYS A 69 6.57 -2.53 2.25
N ASN A 70 7.58 -1.76 1.86
CA ASN A 70 8.80 -1.60 2.64
C ASN A 70 9.47 -2.95 2.97
N ASP A 71 9.98 -3.09 4.21
CA ASP A 71 10.76 -4.21 4.68
C ASP A 71 9.99 -5.54 4.80
N VAL A 72 8.65 -5.54 4.89
CA VAL A 72 7.88 -6.79 4.85
C VAL A 72 8.16 -7.61 3.59
N GLY A 73 8.44 -6.93 2.47
CA GLY A 73 8.78 -7.57 1.22
C GLY A 73 9.99 -8.51 1.29
N MET A 74 10.91 -8.33 2.25
CA MET A 74 12.02 -9.27 2.46
C MET A 74 11.55 -10.65 2.93
N TYR A 75 10.39 -10.74 3.58
CA TYR A 75 9.93 -11.91 4.32
C TYR A 75 8.72 -12.61 3.67
N LEU A 76 7.96 -11.91 2.82
CA LEU A 76 6.78 -12.49 2.16
C LEU A 76 7.16 -13.76 1.38
N PRO A 77 6.38 -14.85 1.49
CA PRO A 77 6.67 -16.10 0.79
C PRO A 77 6.55 -15.97 -0.73
N LYS A 78 5.54 -15.24 -1.22
CA LYS A 78 5.32 -14.85 -2.62
C LYS A 78 5.01 -13.36 -2.66
N MET A 79 5.43 -12.68 -3.71
CA MET A 79 5.13 -11.28 -3.94
C MET A 79 5.32 -10.95 -5.42
N ASP A 80 4.40 -10.19 -6.00
CA ASP A 80 4.42 -9.76 -7.40
C ASP A 80 4.95 -8.34 -7.56
N HIS A 81 4.61 -7.48 -6.59
CA HIS A 81 4.96 -6.06 -6.58
C HIS A 81 5.55 -5.65 -5.24
N TRP A 82 6.67 -4.93 -5.27
CA TRP A 82 7.29 -4.38 -4.08
C TRP A 82 7.26 -2.86 -4.13
N VAL A 83 6.63 -2.25 -3.15
CA VAL A 83 6.30 -0.83 -3.14
C VAL A 83 6.97 -0.13 -1.97
N SER A 84 7.64 0.99 -2.23
CA SER A 84 8.14 1.86 -1.18
C SER A 84 8.22 3.32 -1.62
N LEU A 85 7.95 4.22 -0.67
CA LEU A 85 8.23 5.66 -0.80
C LEU A 85 9.71 5.99 -0.55
N HIS A 86 10.50 4.98 -0.15
CA HIS A 86 11.94 5.09 0.16
C HIS A 86 12.74 4.22 -0.81
N PRO A 87 12.99 4.67 -2.05
CA PRO A 87 13.63 3.85 -3.08
C PRO A 87 15.01 3.35 -2.66
N ASP A 88 15.81 4.15 -1.95
CA ASP A 88 17.13 3.73 -1.50
C ASP A 88 17.07 2.50 -0.56
N ASN A 89 16.04 2.42 0.27
CA ASN A 89 15.83 1.24 1.11
C ASN A 89 15.39 0.01 0.31
N LEU A 90 14.65 0.19 -0.79
CA LEU A 90 14.28 -0.93 -1.68
C LEU A 90 15.50 -1.66 -2.22
N ALA A 91 16.55 -0.94 -2.61
CA ALA A 91 17.78 -1.55 -3.10
C ALA A 91 18.43 -2.44 -2.04
N VAL A 92 18.47 -1.97 -0.79
CA VAL A 92 19.02 -2.73 0.34
C VAL A 92 18.17 -3.97 0.62
N TRP A 93 16.85 -3.80 0.74
CA TRP A 93 15.93 -4.90 1.02
C TRP A 93 15.91 -5.95 -0.09
N ARG A 94 15.98 -5.53 -1.35
CA ARG A 94 16.09 -6.42 -2.50
C ARG A 94 17.36 -7.26 -2.44
N SER A 95 18.49 -6.67 -2.09
CA SER A 95 19.75 -7.41 -1.97
C SER A 95 19.69 -8.49 -0.87
N VAL A 96 19.03 -8.20 0.27
CA VAL A 96 18.80 -9.18 1.34
C VAL A 96 17.91 -10.32 0.86
N ARG A 97 16.80 -10.01 0.17
CA ARG A 97 15.89 -11.03 -0.38
C ARG A 97 16.57 -11.92 -1.40
N TRP A 98 17.47 -11.38 -2.23
CA TRP A 98 18.22 -12.14 -3.24
C TRP A 98 19.28 -13.09 -2.68
N LEU A 99 19.73 -12.89 -1.47
CA LEU A 99 20.61 -13.85 -0.78
C LEU A 99 19.86 -15.10 -0.29
N GLY A 100 18.51 -15.07 -0.33
CA GLY A 100 17.64 -16.15 0.09
C GLY A 100 17.11 -17.02 -1.08
N PRO A 101 16.30 -18.03 -0.78
CA PRO A 101 15.71 -18.95 -1.76
C PRO A 101 14.74 -18.27 -2.75
N LYS A 102 14.36 -17.02 -2.50
CA LYS A 102 13.41 -16.22 -3.28
C LYS A 102 14.07 -15.36 -4.37
N SER A 103 15.33 -15.58 -4.65
CA SER A 103 16.18 -14.74 -5.54
C SER A 103 15.77 -14.74 -7.02
N LYS A 104 14.87 -15.65 -7.43
CA LYS A 104 14.48 -15.86 -8.84
C LYS A 104 13.09 -15.31 -9.18
N GLU A 105 12.45 -14.59 -8.29
CA GLU A 105 11.13 -14.04 -8.53
C GLU A 105 11.19 -12.85 -9.51
N ASP A 106 10.25 -12.78 -10.42
CA ASP A 106 10.03 -11.62 -11.31
C ASP A 106 9.29 -10.51 -10.55
N LEU A 107 10.02 -9.87 -9.64
CA LEU A 107 9.51 -8.80 -8.80
C LEU A 107 9.51 -7.47 -9.53
N LYS A 108 8.39 -6.77 -9.49
CA LYS A 108 8.25 -5.40 -9.99
C LYS A 108 8.40 -4.41 -8.85
N LEU A 109 9.40 -3.54 -8.94
CA LEU A 109 9.73 -2.54 -7.92
C LEU A 109 9.09 -1.20 -8.26
N HIS A 110 8.35 -0.64 -7.31
CA HIS A 110 7.60 0.59 -7.46
C HIS A 110 8.03 1.66 -6.47
N SER A 111 8.18 2.90 -6.94
CA SER A 111 8.41 4.08 -6.09
C SER A 111 7.82 5.34 -6.71
N VAL A 112 7.88 6.45 -5.98
CA VAL A 112 7.56 7.81 -6.47
C VAL A 112 8.75 8.46 -7.16
N ASP A 113 9.97 8.06 -6.82
CA ASP A 113 11.21 8.60 -7.36
C ASP A 113 11.86 7.64 -8.35
N PRO A 114 12.34 8.14 -9.51
CA PRO A 114 13.09 7.33 -10.44
C PRO A 114 14.49 6.99 -9.88
N ARG A 115 14.77 5.70 -9.75
CA ARG A 115 16.10 5.18 -9.43
C ARG A 115 16.42 4.06 -10.42
N GLY A 116 17.67 3.85 -10.72
CA GLY A 116 18.06 2.87 -11.74
C GLY A 116 17.72 1.41 -11.44
N PHE A 117 17.25 1.12 -10.22
CA PHE A 117 16.79 -0.21 -9.79
C PHE A 117 15.27 -0.28 -9.55
N VAL A 118 14.53 0.83 -9.73
CA VAL A 118 13.07 0.88 -9.67
C VAL A 118 12.52 0.61 -11.07
N ASP A 119 11.65 -0.39 -11.18
CA ASP A 119 11.09 -0.78 -12.48
C ASP A 119 9.99 0.20 -12.92
N TYR A 120 9.19 0.71 -11.96
CA TYR A 120 8.06 1.59 -12.23
C TYR A 120 8.04 2.80 -11.30
N THR A 121 8.06 3.98 -11.91
CA THR A 121 7.98 5.25 -11.18
C THR A 121 6.60 5.89 -11.38
N TRP A 122 5.91 6.15 -10.28
CA TRP A 122 4.57 6.75 -10.26
C TRP A 122 4.66 8.25 -9.98
N GLU A 123 5.12 8.99 -10.98
CA GLU A 123 5.31 10.44 -10.86
C GLU A 123 3.98 11.16 -10.62
N GLY A 124 3.93 12.03 -9.62
CA GLY A 124 2.73 12.79 -9.25
C GLY A 124 1.69 11.99 -8.48
N LEU A 125 1.88 10.68 -8.28
CA LEU A 125 1.12 9.89 -7.34
C LEU A 125 1.78 10.01 -5.95
N THR A 126 1.62 11.16 -5.32
CA THR A 126 2.16 11.37 -3.97
C THR A 126 1.07 11.05 -2.97
N PRO A 127 1.26 10.01 -2.15
CA PRO A 127 0.36 9.79 -1.04
C PRO A 127 0.53 10.95 -0.06
N SER A 128 -0.55 11.62 0.25
CA SER A 128 -0.57 12.75 1.18
C SER A 128 -0.07 12.41 2.58
N PHE A 129 0.11 11.10 2.86
CA PHE A 129 0.44 10.57 4.20
C PHE A 129 1.81 9.96 4.34
N ALA A 130 2.64 9.94 3.33
CA ALA A 130 3.91 9.21 3.34
C ALA A 130 3.79 7.73 3.80
N LEU A 131 2.64 7.09 3.58
CA LEU A 131 2.39 5.69 3.93
C LEU A 131 2.52 4.78 2.71
N SER A 132 3.54 3.95 2.68
CA SER A 132 3.77 3.01 1.58
C SER A 132 2.61 2.03 1.36
N GLY A 133 1.89 1.64 2.41
CA GLY A 133 0.69 0.81 2.29
C GLY A 133 -0.45 1.50 1.53
N TYR A 134 -0.67 2.79 1.79
CA TYR A 134 -1.63 3.58 1.06
C TYR A 134 -1.21 3.79 -0.39
N PHE A 135 0.07 4.07 -0.62
CA PHE A 135 0.62 4.18 -1.96
C PHE A 135 0.46 2.89 -2.78
N ALA A 136 0.72 1.73 -2.17
CA ALA A 136 0.50 0.43 -2.81
C ALA A 136 -0.99 0.18 -3.12
N MET A 137 -1.89 0.59 -2.22
CA MET A 137 -3.33 0.52 -2.42
C MET A 137 -3.77 1.37 -3.62
N GLN A 138 -3.23 2.59 -3.77
CA GLN A 138 -3.48 3.45 -4.93
C GLN A 138 -2.97 2.81 -6.22
N ILE A 139 -1.76 2.24 -6.21
CA ILE A 139 -1.20 1.52 -7.36
C ILE A 139 -2.12 0.36 -7.77
N ALA A 140 -2.53 -0.49 -6.82
CA ALA A 140 -3.44 -1.60 -7.09
C ALA A 140 -4.77 -1.14 -7.71
N TYR A 141 -5.32 -0.01 -7.22
CA TYR A 141 -6.52 0.60 -7.78
C TYR A 141 -6.33 1.07 -9.22
N LEU A 142 -5.24 1.79 -9.51
CA LEU A 142 -4.91 2.27 -10.85
C LEU A 142 -4.60 1.12 -11.83
N MET A 143 -4.05 0.03 -11.33
CA MET A 143 -3.89 -1.21 -12.10
C MET A 143 -5.23 -1.91 -12.36
N GLY A 144 -6.34 -1.43 -11.80
CA GLY A 144 -7.68 -1.92 -12.10
C GLY A 144 -8.16 -3.05 -11.19
N ALA A 145 -7.52 -3.28 -10.04
CA ALA A 145 -7.96 -4.32 -9.11
C ALA A 145 -9.43 -4.16 -8.72
N GLU A 146 -10.19 -5.26 -8.75
CA GLU A 146 -11.61 -5.28 -8.39
C GLU A 146 -11.82 -5.25 -6.87
N GLN A 147 -10.92 -5.92 -6.16
CA GLN A 147 -10.91 -5.93 -4.70
C GLN A 147 -9.48 -5.74 -4.20
N ILE A 148 -9.31 -4.94 -3.15
CA ILE A 148 -8.02 -4.65 -2.53
C ILE A 148 -8.12 -4.97 -1.04
N ILE A 149 -7.28 -5.89 -0.57
CA ILE A 149 -7.28 -6.34 0.83
C ILE A 149 -6.03 -5.81 1.53
N LEU A 150 -6.20 -5.13 2.66
CA LEU A 150 -5.11 -4.63 3.49
C LEU A 150 -4.78 -5.62 4.60
N CYS A 151 -3.54 -6.11 4.61
CA CYS A 151 -2.96 -6.98 5.65
C CYS A 151 -1.78 -6.26 6.32
N GLY A 152 -1.69 -6.26 7.63
CA GLY A 152 -0.63 -5.55 8.35
C GLY A 152 -0.64 -4.02 8.16
N CYS A 153 -1.80 -3.45 7.84
CA CYS A 153 -2.01 -2.02 7.60
C CYS A 153 -3.08 -1.44 8.54
N PRO A 154 -2.91 -1.49 9.86
CA PRO A 154 -3.98 -1.16 10.81
C PRO A 154 -4.37 0.32 10.86
N GLY A 155 -3.60 1.23 10.27
CA GLY A 155 -3.84 2.67 10.31
C GLY A 155 -3.64 3.29 11.69
N SER A 156 -2.84 2.65 12.53
CA SER A 156 -2.49 3.10 13.88
C SER A 156 -1.04 2.73 14.22
N ALA A 157 -0.47 3.40 15.24
CA ALA A 157 0.81 3.03 15.78
C ALA A 157 0.73 1.65 16.43
N VAL A 158 1.27 0.65 15.74
CA VAL A 158 1.38 -0.72 16.25
C VAL A 158 2.80 -1.22 16.03
N ASN A 159 3.14 -2.30 16.72
CA ASN A 159 4.40 -2.98 16.50
C ASN A 159 4.50 -3.44 15.04
N ARG A 160 5.70 -3.37 14.50
CA ARG A 160 6.03 -4.13 13.30
C ARG A 160 6.08 -5.62 13.66
N PHE A 161 5.82 -6.48 12.67
CA PHE A 161 5.80 -7.94 12.86
C PHE A 161 7.08 -8.53 13.46
N PHE A 162 8.22 -7.81 13.38
CA PHE A 162 9.52 -8.24 13.93
C PHE A 162 9.90 -7.53 15.24
N GLU A 163 9.04 -6.66 15.79
CA GLU A 163 9.31 -5.91 17.04
C GLU A 163 8.68 -6.62 18.23
N SER A 164 9.47 -6.90 19.26
CA SER A 164 9.01 -7.53 20.51
C SER A 164 8.38 -6.54 21.48
N GLU A 165 8.76 -5.26 21.40
CA GLU A 165 8.29 -4.21 22.31
C GLU A 165 7.30 -3.27 21.64
N PRO A 166 6.25 -2.83 22.37
CA PRO A 166 5.28 -1.87 21.83
C PRO A 166 5.94 -0.57 21.41
N ARG A 167 5.70 -0.14 20.17
CA ARG A 167 6.06 1.22 19.77
C ARG A 167 5.19 2.22 20.51
N LYS A 168 5.84 3.16 21.18
CA LYS A 168 5.16 4.26 21.87
C LYS A 168 4.79 5.40 20.93
N THR A 169 5.38 5.45 19.74
CA THR A 169 5.17 6.54 18.76
C THR A 169 5.33 6.03 17.32
N PHE A 170 4.58 6.60 16.39
CA PHE A 170 4.80 6.43 14.97
C PHE A 170 6.13 7.11 14.60
N SER A 171 7.14 6.36 14.22
CA SER A 171 8.48 6.88 13.94
C SER A 171 8.63 7.31 12.48
N TYR A 172 7.86 8.30 12.06
CA TYR A 172 8.25 9.16 10.95
C TYR A 172 8.47 10.56 11.52
N GLY A 173 9.72 10.93 11.75
CA GLY A 173 10.07 12.29 12.11
C GLY A 173 9.66 12.75 13.50
N GLY A 174 9.48 11.88 14.50
CA GLY A 174 9.22 12.28 15.88
C GLY A 174 7.76 12.66 16.19
N GLY A 175 6.81 12.22 15.39
CA GLY A 175 5.38 12.43 15.61
C GLY A 175 4.85 11.69 16.84
N THR A 176 4.03 12.39 17.61
CA THR A 176 3.24 11.88 18.74
C THR A 176 1.95 11.20 18.22
N THR A 177 1.11 10.70 19.12
CA THR A 177 -0.24 10.15 18.82
C THR A 177 -1.10 11.08 17.94
N ASP A 178 -0.89 12.38 18.01
CA ASP A 178 -1.61 13.38 17.19
C ASP A 178 -1.32 13.25 15.68
N ALA A 179 -0.18 12.66 15.30
CA ALA A 179 0.14 12.39 13.89
C ALA A 179 -0.74 11.26 13.32
N ASP A 180 -1.13 10.29 14.13
CA ASP A 180 -2.01 9.19 13.70
C ASP A 180 -3.41 9.71 13.34
N ASP A 181 -3.95 10.63 14.15
CA ASP A 181 -5.27 11.20 13.91
C ASP A 181 -5.28 12.07 12.66
N GLY A 182 -4.25 12.90 12.44
CA GLY A 182 -4.11 13.70 11.23
C GLY A 182 -4.02 12.84 9.95
N VAL A 183 -3.32 11.72 10.01
CA VAL A 183 -3.25 10.75 8.90
C VAL A 183 -4.62 10.13 8.62
N ARG A 184 -5.36 9.73 9.67
CA ARG A 184 -6.71 9.16 9.53
C ARG A 184 -7.69 10.15 8.92
N GLU A 185 -7.78 11.36 9.48
CA GLU A 185 -8.66 12.41 8.97
C GLU A 185 -8.38 12.75 7.50
N GLN A 186 -7.12 12.74 7.11
CA GLN A 186 -6.76 12.99 5.73
C GLN A 186 -7.18 11.82 4.83
N LEU A 187 -6.95 10.56 5.25
CA LEU A 187 -7.40 9.38 4.51
C LEU A 187 -8.93 9.37 4.36
N GLU A 188 -9.65 9.72 5.43
CA GLU A 188 -11.10 9.85 5.39
C GLU A 188 -11.54 10.87 4.34
N ARG A 189 -10.98 12.08 4.38
CA ARG A 189 -11.30 13.15 3.41
C ARG A 189 -11.01 12.74 1.97
N GLU A 190 -9.93 11.99 1.71
CA GLU A 190 -9.59 11.54 0.36
C GLU A 190 -10.52 10.42 -0.10
N MET A 191 -10.80 9.46 0.75
CA MET A 191 -11.69 8.34 0.40
C MET A 191 -13.15 8.79 0.23
N ASP A 192 -13.58 9.83 0.90
CA ASP A 192 -14.91 10.42 0.68
C ASP A 192 -15.04 11.08 -0.70
N ARG A 193 -13.94 11.55 -1.27
CA ARG A 193 -13.87 12.04 -2.66
C ARG A 193 -13.76 10.91 -3.69
N LEU A 194 -13.42 9.71 -3.27
CA LEU A 194 -13.16 8.56 -4.13
C LEU A 194 -14.01 7.35 -3.69
N PRO A 195 -15.35 7.46 -3.70
CA PRO A 195 -16.23 6.43 -3.16
C PRO A 195 -16.08 5.08 -3.88
N GLU A 196 -15.78 5.07 -5.18
CA GLU A 196 -15.56 3.85 -5.95
C GLU A 196 -14.27 3.13 -5.51
N PHE A 197 -13.22 3.89 -5.23
CA PHE A 197 -12.00 3.34 -4.69
C PHE A 197 -12.24 2.77 -3.29
N LYS A 198 -12.84 3.57 -2.39
CA LYS A 198 -13.20 3.13 -1.04
C LYS A 198 -14.02 1.83 -1.04
N ALA A 199 -14.97 1.71 -1.97
CA ALA A 199 -15.83 0.54 -2.08
C ALA A 199 -15.08 -0.74 -2.41
N LYS A 200 -13.93 -0.66 -3.09
CA LYS A 200 -13.08 -1.81 -3.46
C LYS A 200 -12.15 -2.27 -2.34
N VAL A 201 -11.93 -1.45 -1.31
CA VAL A 201 -10.96 -1.75 -0.25
C VAL A 201 -11.63 -2.47 0.92
N ARG A 202 -10.94 -3.46 1.47
CA ARG A 202 -11.26 -4.14 2.74
C ARG A 202 -9.99 -4.24 3.58
N SER A 203 -10.14 -4.37 4.89
CA SER A 203 -8.99 -4.54 5.77
C SER A 203 -9.21 -5.69 6.76
N MET A 204 -8.10 -6.33 7.12
CA MET A 204 -8.14 -7.50 7.99
C MET A 204 -8.32 -7.10 9.46
N TRP A 205 -7.78 -5.96 9.89
CA TRP A 205 -7.95 -5.51 11.28
C TRP A 205 -7.59 -4.02 11.49
N GLY A 206 -7.73 -3.56 12.75
CA GLY A 206 -7.35 -2.22 13.18
C GLY A 206 -8.35 -1.14 12.78
N TRP A 207 -7.92 0.11 12.85
CA TRP A 207 -8.75 1.25 12.47
C TRP A 207 -9.19 1.16 11.00
N THR A 208 -8.30 0.72 10.10
CA THR A 208 -8.62 0.56 8.67
C THR A 208 -9.73 -0.45 8.43
N GLN A 209 -9.88 -1.48 9.28
CA GLN A 209 -11.02 -2.41 9.19
C GLN A 209 -12.34 -1.72 9.54
N GLY A 210 -12.36 -0.87 10.56
CA GLY A 210 -13.53 -0.06 10.89
C GLY A 210 -13.92 0.89 9.75
N PHE A 211 -12.92 1.45 9.07
CA PHE A 211 -13.10 2.45 8.02
C PHE A 211 -13.49 1.87 6.65
N PHE A 212 -12.81 0.82 6.19
CA PHE A 212 -13.06 0.17 4.89
C PHE A 212 -14.02 -1.03 4.97
N GLY A 213 -14.26 -1.52 6.17
CA GLY A 213 -15.00 -2.75 6.43
C GLY A 213 -14.13 -4.01 6.38
N PRO A 214 -14.60 -5.09 7.03
CA PRO A 214 -13.90 -6.37 7.06
C PRO A 214 -14.01 -7.11 5.71
N LEU A 215 -13.04 -7.98 5.44
CA LEU A 215 -13.15 -8.96 4.37
C LEU A 215 -14.23 -9.99 4.75
N LYS A 216 -15.32 -10.04 4.00
CA LYS A 216 -16.37 -11.05 4.18
C LYS A 216 -15.88 -12.38 3.59
N ARG A 217 -16.29 -13.50 4.18
CA ARG A 217 -16.09 -14.80 3.54
C ARG A 217 -16.84 -14.81 2.23
N GLY A 218 -16.16 -15.18 1.14
CA GLY A 218 -16.82 -15.47 -0.13
C GLY A 218 -17.91 -16.50 0.12
N VAL A 219 -19.11 -16.26 -0.39
CA VAL A 219 -20.15 -17.29 -0.42
C VAL A 219 -19.65 -18.27 -1.48
N ASN A 220 -19.13 -19.42 -1.05
CA ASN A 220 -18.87 -20.54 -1.96
C ASN A 220 -20.22 -20.90 -2.56
N HIS A 221 -20.48 -20.47 -3.76
CA HIS A 221 -21.52 -21.05 -4.60
C HIS A 221 -20.98 -22.41 -5.07
N GLY A 222 -21.24 -23.45 -4.21
CA GLY A 222 -20.99 -24.84 -4.57
C GLY A 222 -21.94 -25.30 -5.68
#